data_5db11d8b6fec15e4d9fe06dd3a9aa32c
#
_entry.id   5db11d8b6fec15e4d9fe06dd3a9aa32c
#
_cell.length_a   1.000
_cell.length_b   1.000
_cell.length_c   1.000
_cell.angle_alpha   90.00
_cell.angle_beta   90.00
_cell.angle_gamma   90.00
#
_symmetry.space_group_name_H-M   'P 1'
#
loop_
_entity.id
_entity.type
_entity.pdbx_description
1 polymer ?
#
loop_
_entity_poly.entity_id
_entity_poly.type
_entity_poly.pdbx_seq_one_letter_code
_entity_poly.pdbx_strand_id
1 'polypeptide(L)'
;MDSKNTIAAIALSSAVIVLYSLFFIPEKPEPNKNLVEKNKTEQTTDTPSLDQKENLVQVSREDALEESARVQFENQSIIGSISLKGAAIDDLTFKDYNTTLKSNKKVTLLGPRNIEDGYLIESGFVTSDKNIDIPNSDTVWSIIGNNKLTNRSPVKLSWINKQGITFEKEISLDDKYLFSIKQSVINSTNNKYDFYSYGQIIRNSIPEISNFYILHEGLIATPVSYTHL
;
A
#
# COMPACT_ATOMS: atom_id res chain seq x y z
N MET A 1 -15.82 -18.86 -59.18
CA MET A 1 -16.39 -18.12 -58.03
C MET A 1 -16.51 -16.68 -58.48
N ASP A 2 -17.72 -16.11 -58.47
CA ASP A 2 -17.97 -14.74 -58.98
C ASP A 2 -17.34 -13.70 -58.05
N SER A 3 -16.27 -13.10 -58.52
CA SER A 3 -15.54 -12.06 -57.80
C SER A 3 -16.46 -10.89 -57.37
N LYS A 4 -17.55 -10.65 -58.11
CA LYS A 4 -18.57 -9.62 -57.77
C LYS A 4 -19.31 -9.94 -56.47
N ASN A 5 -19.66 -11.19 -56.23
CA ASN A 5 -20.35 -11.64 -55.00
C ASN A 5 -19.44 -11.61 -53.79
N THR A 6 -18.15 -11.91 -53.98
CA THR A 6 -17.14 -11.81 -52.90
C THR A 6 -16.91 -10.36 -52.49
N ILE A 7 -16.81 -9.42 -53.48
CA ILE A 7 -16.65 -8.01 -53.20
C ILE A 7 -17.90 -7.43 -52.51
N ALA A 8 -19.09 -7.82 -52.95
CA ALA A 8 -20.33 -7.41 -52.31
C ALA A 8 -20.46 -7.92 -50.87
N ALA A 9 -20.02 -9.14 -50.58
CA ALA A 9 -20.03 -9.71 -49.24
C ALA A 9 -19.05 -8.96 -48.28
N ILE A 10 -17.86 -8.64 -48.80
CA ILE A 10 -16.86 -7.83 -48.02
C ILE A 10 -17.40 -6.43 -47.75
N ALA A 11 -17.97 -5.79 -48.72
CA ALA A 11 -18.55 -4.46 -48.55
C ALA A 11 -19.71 -4.43 -47.54
N LEU A 12 -20.58 -5.44 -47.59
CA LEU A 12 -21.70 -5.54 -46.65
C LEU A 12 -21.22 -5.82 -45.20
N SER A 13 -20.27 -6.72 -45.04
CA SER A 13 -19.70 -6.97 -43.67
C SER A 13 -18.97 -5.77 -43.11
N SER A 14 -18.22 -5.04 -43.91
CA SER A 14 -17.56 -3.80 -43.51
C SER A 14 -18.58 -2.71 -43.12
N ALA A 15 -19.67 -2.59 -43.87
CA ALA A 15 -20.75 -1.64 -43.54
C ALA A 15 -21.41 -1.97 -42.18
N VAL A 16 -21.63 -3.25 -41.88
CA VAL A 16 -22.18 -3.69 -40.60
C VAL A 16 -21.22 -3.34 -39.45
N ILE A 17 -19.93 -3.57 -39.60
CA ILE A 17 -18.92 -3.23 -38.58
C ILE A 17 -18.89 -1.72 -38.33
N VAL A 18 -18.92 -0.92 -39.38
CA VAL A 18 -18.95 0.55 -39.26
C VAL A 18 -20.23 1.02 -38.56
N LEU A 19 -21.38 0.50 -38.95
CA LEU A 19 -22.65 0.83 -38.28
C LEU A 19 -22.65 0.42 -36.84
N TYR A 20 -22.13 -0.76 -36.51
CA TYR A 20 -22.00 -1.21 -35.13
C TYR A 20 -21.08 -0.27 -34.32
N SER A 21 -19.95 0.13 -34.88
CA SER A 21 -19.03 1.04 -34.19
C SER A 21 -19.61 2.44 -33.95
N LEU A 22 -20.49 2.93 -34.85
CA LEU A 22 -21.13 4.23 -34.66
C LEU A 22 -22.27 4.23 -33.63
N PHE A 23 -22.96 3.11 -33.46
CA PHE A 23 -24.15 3.06 -32.62
C PHE A 23 -23.97 2.32 -31.29
N PHE A 24 -23.00 1.41 -31.20
CA PHE A 24 -22.83 0.51 -30.05
C PHE A 24 -21.48 0.60 -29.33
N ILE A 25 -20.51 1.35 -29.84
CA ILE A 25 -19.31 1.59 -29.05
C ILE A 25 -19.62 2.72 -28.08
N PRO A 26 -19.65 2.48 -26.75
CA PRO A 26 -19.81 3.55 -25.78
C PRO A 26 -18.63 4.51 -25.91
N GLU A 27 -18.91 5.80 -25.88
CA GLU A 27 -17.87 6.83 -25.80
C GLU A 27 -16.90 6.49 -24.68
N LYS A 28 -15.60 6.58 -24.96
CA LYS A 28 -14.57 6.45 -23.92
C LYS A 28 -14.94 7.42 -22.81
N PRO A 29 -15.02 6.97 -21.55
CA PRO A 29 -15.22 7.92 -20.47
C PRO A 29 -14.05 8.91 -20.49
N GLU A 30 -14.35 10.16 -20.71
CA GLU A 30 -13.39 11.24 -20.52
C GLU A 30 -12.95 11.23 -19.07
N PRO A 31 -11.67 11.51 -18.76
CA PRO A 31 -11.22 11.63 -17.38
C PRO A 31 -12.02 12.76 -16.72
N ASN A 32 -12.93 12.37 -15.83
CA ASN A 32 -13.90 13.25 -15.18
C ASN A 32 -13.16 14.24 -14.28
N LYS A 33 -12.93 15.47 -14.77
CA LYS A 33 -12.30 16.58 -14.04
C LYS A 33 -13.23 17.26 -13.02
N ASN A 34 -14.49 16.85 -12.91
CA ASN A 34 -15.46 17.53 -12.06
C ASN A 34 -16.37 16.54 -11.33
N LEU A 35 -15.87 15.95 -10.26
CA LEU A 35 -16.69 15.43 -9.17
C LEU A 35 -16.09 15.83 -7.81
N VAL A 36 -16.06 17.14 -7.60
CA VAL A 36 -16.03 17.71 -6.26
C VAL A 36 -17.28 18.58 -6.19
N GLU A 37 -18.38 18.01 -5.72
CA GLU A 37 -19.31 18.66 -4.79
C GLU A 37 -20.59 17.83 -4.62
N LYS A 38 -20.95 17.67 -3.35
CA LYS A 38 -22.23 17.21 -2.79
C LYS A 38 -22.55 15.70 -2.84
N ASN A 39 -22.12 15.02 -1.76
CA ASN A 39 -23.15 14.38 -0.92
C ASN A 39 -22.62 14.22 0.51
N LYS A 40 -23.03 15.14 1.36
CA LYS A 40 -22.99 15.03 2.82
C LYS A 40 -24.06 14.02 3.19
N THR A 41 -23.67 12.78 3.38
CA THR A 41 -24.49 11.81 4.09
C THR A 41 -23.59 11.24 5.19
N GLU A 42 -23.97 11.54 6.41
CA GLU A 42 -23.34 11.03 7.61
C GLU A 42 -23.37 9.50 7.58
N GLN A 43 -22.22 8.89 7.35
CA GLN A 43 -21.95 7.52 7.74
C GLN A 43 -20.74 7.53 8.67
N THR A 44 -21.07 7.42 9.95
CA THR A 44 -20.15 7.07 11.01
C THR A 44 -19.61 5.66 10.77
N THR A 45 -18.47 5.56 10.12
CA THR A 45 -17.63 4.38 10.16
C THR A 45 -16.20 4.86 10.32
N ASP A 46 -15.64 4.60 11.50
CA ASP A 46 -14.26 4.89 11.88
C ASP A 46 -13.27 3.99 11.10
N THR A 47 -13.29 4.11 9.79
CA THR A 47 -12.20 3.61 8.94
C THR A 47 -11.26 4.79 8.70
N PRO A 48 -9.93 4.62 8.76
CA PRO A 48 -8.99 5.67 8.39
C PRO A 48 -9.33 6.16 6.99
N SER A 49 -9.82 7.39 6.88
CA SER A 49 -10.28 7.96 5.62
C SER A 49 -9.09 8.20 4.71
N LEU A 50 -9.14 7.62 3.50
CA LEU A 50 -8.15 7.83 2.42
C LEU A 50 -8.20 9.27 1.84
N ASP A 51 -9.08 10.15 2.34
CA ASP A 51 -9.36 11.46 1.74
C ASP A 51 -8.54 12.62 2.31
N GLN A 52 -7.57 12.37 3.20
CA GLN A 52 -6.57 13.39 3.51
C GLN A 52 -5.45 13.32 2.47
N LYS A 53 -5.65 13.97 1.31
CA LYS A 53 -4.54 14.55 0.58
C LYS A 53 -3.95 15.66 1.45
N GLU A 54 -3.14 15.28 2.43
CA GLU A 54 -2.18 16.20 3.00
C GLU A 54 -1.36 16.72 1.83
N ASN A 55 -1.24 18.03 1.70
CA ASN A 55 -0.29 18.67 0.80
C ASN A 55 1.12 18.37 1.35
N LEU A 56 1.55 17.11 1.19
CA LEU A 56 2.88 16.71 1.56
C LEU A 56 3.85 17.47 0.65
N VAL A 57 4.73 18.24 1.24
CA VAL A 57 5.85 18.82 0.54
C VAL A 57 6.68 17.64 0.02
N GLN A 58 6.70 17.45 -1.29
CA GLN A 58 7.48 16.39 -1.90
C GLN A 58 8.96 16.69 -1.71
N VAL A 59 9.68 15.75 -1.14
CA VAL A 59 11.12 15.81 -0.91
C VAL A 59 11.83 14.70 -1.69
N SER A 60 13.16 14.75 -1.76
CA SER A 60 13.92 13.65 -2.35
C SER A 60 13.78 12.38 -1.50
N ARG A 61 14.01 11.20 -2.10
CA ARG A 61 13.98 9.94 -1.36
C ARG A 61 15.01 9.93 -0.23
N GLU A 62 16.20 10.43 -0.50
CA GLU A 62 17.29 10.50 0.45
C GLU A 62 16.93 11.36 1.67
N ASP A 63 16.40 12.55 1.46
CA ASP A 63 15.95 13.44 2.54
C ASP A 63 14.81 12.81 3.34
N ALA A 64 13.85 12.16 2.64
CA ALA A 64 12.74 11.49 3.29
C ALA A 64 13.18 10.32 4.20
N LEU A 65 14.21 9.57 3.82
CA LEU A 65 14.77 8.48 4.62
C LEU A 65 15.50 8.99 5.86
N GLU A 66 16.00 10.23 5.86
CA GLU A 66 16.69 10.85 6.98
C GLU A 66 15.76 11.52 8.00
N GLU A 67 14.48 11.74 7.67
CA GLU A 67 13.52 12.42 8.55
C GLU A 67 13.25 11.70 9.87
N SER A 68 13.46 10.39 9.94
CA SER A 68 13.20 9.59 11.14
C SER A 68 14.27 8.54 11.39
N ALA A 69 14.43 8.16 12.65
CA ALA A 69 15.22 6.97 13.00
C ALA A 69 14.62 5.72 12.36
N ARG A 70 15.47 4.79 11.95
CA ARG A 70 15.07 3.63 11.15
C ARG A 70 15.69 2.34 11.66
N VAL A 71 14.98 1.24 11.48
CA VAL A 71 15.49 -0.12 11.65
C VAL A 71 15.88 -0.66 10.30
N GLN A 72 17.15 -0.98 10.11
CA GLN A 72 17.63 -1.57 8.87
C GLN A 72 17.24 -3.05 8.80
N PHE A 73 16.88 -3.52 7.60
CA PHE A 73 16.71 -4.94 7.33
C PHE A 73 17.48 -5.39 6.10
N GLU A 74 17.91 -6.63 6.14
CA GLU A 74 18.64 -7.24 5.06
C GLU A 74 18.54 -8.76 5.13
N ASN A 75 18.30 -9.39 3.98
CA ASN A 75 18.49 -10.82 3.75
C ASN A 75 19.17 -11.08 2.42
N GLN A 76 19.10 -12.29 1.86
CA GLN A 76 19.71 -12.61 0.59
C GLN A 76 19.07 -11.87 -0.60
N SER A 77 17.76 -11.60 -0.55
CA SER A 77 16.97 -11.13 -1.68
C SER A 77 16.65 -9.63 -1.64
N ILE A 78 16.56 -9.04 -0.45
CA ILE A 78 16.14 -7.64 -0.25
C ILE A 78 17.02 -6.90 0.76
N ILE A 79 17.03 -5.59 0.63
CA ILE A 79 17.60 -4.64 1.58
C ILE A 79 16.68 -3.44 1.72
N GLY A 80 16.61 -2.85 2.91
CA GLY A 80 15.79 -1.68 3.15
C GLY A 80 15.73 -1.29 4.61
N SER A 81 14.70 -0.54 4.98
CA SER A 81 14.52 -0.08 6.35
C SER A 81 13.06 0.17 6.71
N ILE A 82 12.79 0.14 8.00
CA ILE A 82 11.50 0.42 8.63
C ILE A 82 11.61 1.77 9.34
N SER A 83 10.74 2.71 9.04
CA SER A 83 10.66 3.97 9.76
C SER A 83 10.18 3.74 11.19
N LEU A 84 10.82 4.34 12.19
CA LEU A 84 10.29 4.35 13.56
C LEU A 84 9.11 5.32 13.71
N LYS A 85 8.93 6.26 12.82
CA LYS A 85 7.73 7.09 12.72
C LYS A 85 6.64 6.28 12.00
N GLY A 86 5.54 6.00 12.67
CA GLY A 86 4.44 5.16 12.19
C GLY A 86 4.73 3.65 12.16
N ALA A 87 5.97 3.22 12.36
CA ALA A 87 6.43 1.84 12.16
C ALA A 87 6.09 1.31 10.75
N ALA A 88 6.30 2.14 9.74
CA ALA A 88 6.02 1.85 8.33
C ALA A 88 7.19 1.14 7.65
N ILE A 89 6.90 0.14 6.81
CA ILE A 89 7.87 -0.44 5.89
C ILE A 89 7.78 0.37 4.60
N ASP A 90 8.69 1.32 4.43
CA ASP A 90 8.66 2.34 3.38
C ASP A 90 9.99 2.49 2.62
N ASP A 91 10.85 1.51 2.72
CA ASP A 91 12.12 1.45 2.01
C ASP A 91 12.47 0.00 1.75
N LEU A 92 12.38 -0.44 0.50
CA LEU A 92 12.73 -1.79 0.09
C LEU A 92 13.29 -1.78 -1.33
N THR A 93 14.45 -2.38 -1.48
CA THR A 93 15.14 -2.58 -2.77
C THR A 93 15.45 -4.06 -2.95
N PHE A 94 15.17 -4.58 -4.14
CA PHE A 94 15.52 -5.94 -4.53
C PHE A 94 17.00 -6.04 -4.88
N LYS A 95 17.68 -7.10 -4.41
CA LYS A 95 19.09 -7.36 -4.73
C LYS A 95 19.28 -8.03 -6.09
N ASP A 96 18.33 -8.85 -6.51
CA ASP A 96 18.45 -9.68 -7.69
C ASP A 96 17.84 -9.07 -8.95
N TYR A 97 17.03 -8.00 -8.81
CA TYR A 97 16.34 -7.37 -9.93
C TYR A 97 16.93 -6.02 -10.29
N ASN A 98 17.26 -5.84 -11.55
CA ASN A 98 17.71 -4.57 -12.13
C ASN A 98 16.54 -3.87 -12.85
N THR A 99 16.57 -2.55 -12.90
CA THR A 99 15.52 -1.74 -13.56
C THR A 99 15.43 -2.02 -15.07
N THR A 100 16.53 -2.39 -15.72
CA THR A 100 16.60 -2.84 -17.11
C THR A 100 17.68 -3.91 -17.25
N LEU A 101 17.63 -4.70 -18.32
CA LEU A 101 18.61 -5.76 -18.60
C LEU A 101 20.07 -5.26 -18.71
N LYS A 102 20.28 -3.99 -19.04
CA LYS A 102 21.60 -3.38 -19.20
C LYS A 102 22.00 -2.47 -18.05
N SER A 103 21.12 -2.27 -17.06
CA SER A 103 21.37 -1.39 -15.91
C SER A 103 21.86 -2.19 -14.70
N ASN A 104 22.80 -1.60 -13.96
CA ASN A 104 23.17 -2.10 -12.63
C ASN A 104 22.27 -1.50 -11.51
N LYS A 105 21.39 -0.55 -11.86
CA LYS A 105 20.46 0.06 -10.89
C LYS A 105 19.42 -0.97 -10.47
N LYS A 106 19.31 -1.20 -9.17
CA LYS A 106 18.35 -2.15 -8.60
C LYS A 106 16.92 -1.58 -8.60
N VAL A 107 15.95 -2.48 -8.64
CA VAL A 107 14.55 -2.12 -8.51
C VAL A 107 14.25 -1.79 -7.06
N THR A 108 13.83 -0.56 -6.81
CA THR A 108 13.28 -0.11 -5.52
C THR A 108 11.76 -0.27 -5.58
N LEU A 109 11.19 -1.06 -4.66
CA LEU A 109 9.76 -1.31 -4.60
C LEU A 109 9.04 -0.31 -3.70
N LEU A 110 9.57 -0.10 -2.49
CA LEU A 110 8.93 0.77 -1.50
C LEU A 110 9.68 2.10 -1.37
N GLY A 111 8.93 3.16 -1.13
CA GLY A 111 9.41 4.51 -0.91
C GLY A 111 8.61 5.25 0.16
N PRO A 112 9.23 6.20 0.89
CA PRO A 112 8.59 6.99 1.93
C PRO A 112 7.32 7.71 1.47
N ARG A 113 6.42 8.01 2.41
CA ARG A 113 5.11 8.65 2.16
C ARG A 113 5.21 10.01 1.47
N ASN A 114 6.22 10.80 1.79
CA ASN A 114 6.40 12.19 1.37
C ASN A 114 7.20 12.37 0.07
N ILE A 115 7.43 11.30 -0.68
CA ILE A 115 7.98 11.38 -2.05
C ILE A 115 6.87 11.18 -3.09
N GLU A 116 7.11 11.62 -4.33
CA GLU A 116 6.15 11.55 -5.44
C GLU A 116 5.63 10.13 -5.66
N ASP A 117 6.53 9.16 -5.75
CA ASP A 117 6.23 7.73 -5.93
C ASP A 117 6.19 6.97 -4.60
N GLY A 118 5.74 7.61 -3.53
CA GLY A 118 5.63 6.99 -2.22
C GLY A 118 4.81 5.70 -2.29
N TYR A 119 5.38 4.62 -1.77
CA TYR A 119 4.74 3.31 -1.76
C TYR A 119 5.17 2.56 -0.50
N LEU A 120 4.26 2.35 0.43
CA LEU A 120 4.57 1.85 1.75
C LEU A 120 3.51 0.91 2.30
N ILE A 121 3.92 0.14 3.30
CA ILE A 121 3.07 -0.79 4.03
C ILE A 121 2.97 -0.29 5.47
N GLU A 122 1.75 -0.13 5.95
CA GLU A 122 1.44 0.22 7.31
C GLU A 122 0.55 -0.83 7.98
N SER A 123 0.70 -0.94 9.26
CA SER A 123 -0.21 -1.70 10.12
C SER A 123 -0.46 -0.92 11.40
N GLY A 124 -1.58 -1.11 12.02
CA GLY A 124 -1.92 -0.34 13.21
C GLY A 124 -3.14 -0.85 13.93
N PHE A 125 -3.70 0.01 14.76
CA PHE A 125 -4.84 -0.28 15.61
C PHE A 125 -5.90 0.77 15.42
N VAL A 126 -7.17 0.38 15.52
CA VAL A 126 -8.32 1.28 15.61
C VAL A 126 -9.14 0.91 16.84
N THR A 127 -9.84 1.90 17.38
CA THR A 127 -10.75 1.72 18.51
C THR A 127 -11.98 2.59 18.30
N SER A 128 -13.12 2.17 18.82
CA SER A 128 -14.34 2.99 18.86
C SER A 128 -14.33 4.02 19.99
N ASP A 129 -13.45 3.88 20.98
CA ASP A 129 -13.32 4.82 22.09
C ASP A 129 -12.42 6.01 21.70
N LYS A 130 -13.05 7.17 21.48
CA LYS A 130 -12.37 8.42 21.09
C LYS A 130 -11.46 9.02 22.19
N ASN A 131 -11.56 8.53 23.42
CA ASN A 131 -10.76 9.02 24.54
C ASN A 131 -9.43 8.29 24.72
N ILE A 132 -9.18 7.26 23.90
CA ILE A 132 -7.97 6.45 23.96
C ILE A 132 -7.00 6.89 22.88
N ASP A 133 -5.79 7.27 23.29
CA ASP A 133 -4.71 7.51 22.36
C ASP A 133 -4.23 6.17 21.77
N ILE A 134 -4.30 6.06 20.46
CA ILE A 134 -3.74 4.93 19.71
C ILE A 134 -2.59 5.39 18.83
N PRO A 135 -1.63 4.51 18.50
CA PRO A 135 -0.53 4.88 17.63
C PRO A 135 -1.03 5.16 16.21
N ASN A 136 -0.51 6.21 15.59
CA ASN A 136 -0.82 6.67 14.23
C ASN A 136 0.46 6.80 13.38
N SER A 137 0.33 7.38 12.18
CA SER A 137 1.45 7.58 11.24
C SER A 137 2.57 8.49 11.78
N ASP A 138 2.27 9.38 12.74
CA ASP A 138 3.25 10.28 13.33
C ASP A 138 3.86 9.75 14.63
N THR A 139 3.33 8.66 15.16
CA THR A 139 3.82 8.05 16.39
C THR A 139 5.24 7.55 16.23
N VAL A 140 6.14 7.97 17.11
CA VAL A 140 7.52 7.48 17.15
C VAL A 140 7.60 6.26 18.05
N TRP A 141 7.97 5.13 17.47
CA TRP A 141 8.11 3.86 18.16
C TRP A 141 9.51 3.68 18.74
N SER A 142 9.61 2.99 19.86
CA SER A 142 10.86 2.62 20.50
C SER A 142 11.23 1.17 20.14
N ILE A 143 12.50 0.89 19.91
CA ILE A 143 13.02 -0.46 19.66
C ILE A 143 13.21 -1.17 20.98
N ILE A 144 12.76 -2.43 21.08
CA ILE A 144 13.05 -3.33 22.18
C ILE A 144 13.99 -4.42 21.71
N GLY A 145 15.19 -4.48 22.26
CA GLY A 145 16.19 -5.50 21.93
C GLY A 145 16.96 -5.21 20.63
N ASN A 146 16.79 -6.06 19.62
CA ASN A 146 17.56 -5.97 18.39
C ASN A 146 17.18 -4.73 17.56
N ASN A 147 18.17 -4.04 17.04
CA ASN A 147 18.02 -2.85 16.20
C ASN A 147 18.21 -3.12 14.69
N LYS A 148 18.42 -4.37 14.29
CA LYS A 148 18.51 -4.82 12.90
C LYS A 148 17.64 -6.04 12.68
N LEU A 149 16.82 -6.00 11.64
CA LEU A 149 15.97 -7.11 11.23
C LEU A 149 16.70 -7.99 10.22
N THR A 150 16.76 -9.28 10.49
CA THR A 150 17.31 -10.29 9.58
C THR A 150 16.39 -11.51 9.57
N ASN A 151 16.65 -12.46 8.67
CA ASN A 151 15.92 -13.74 8.64
C ASN A 151 15.99 -14.57 9.95
N ARG A 152 16.92 -14.25 10.86
CA ARG A 152 17.11 -14.94 12.13
C ARG A 152 16.86 -14.08 13.37
N SER A 153 16.66 -12.79 13.17
CA SER A 153 16.56 -11.80 14.24
C SER A 153 15.39 -10.87 14.00
N PRO A 154 14.21 -11.17 14.57
CA PRO A 154 13.08 -10.27 14.51
C PRO A 154 13.35 -8.97 15.28
N VAL A 155 12.62 -7.92 14.94
CA VAL A 155 12.65 -6.65 15.65
C VAL A 155 11.32 -6.44 16.34
N LYS A 156 11.39 -5.97 17.57
CA LYS A 156 10.23 -5.60 18.39
C LYS A 156 10.20 -4.10 18.60
N LEU A 157 9.07 -3.49 18.25
CA LEU A 157 8.78 -2.08 18.45
C LEU A 157 7.70 -1.94 19.53
N SER A 158 7.79 -0.90 20.35
CA SER A 158 6.83 -0.61 21.41
C SER A 158 6.54 0.88 21.50
N TRP A 159 5.30 1.17 21.85
CA TRP A 159 4.85 2.52 22.20
C TRP A 159 3.83 2.44 23.34
N ILE A 160 3.92 3.39 24.27
CA ILE A 160 3.02 3.45 25.45
C ILE A 160 2.23 4.75 25.33
N ASN A 161 0.91 4.66 25.44
CA ASN A 161 0.04 5.83 25.43
C ASN A 161 -0.03 6.49 26.82
N LYS A 162 -0.71 7.65 26.89
CA LYS A 162 -0.88 8.40 28.15
C LYS A 162 -1.71 7.66 29.20
N GLN A 163 -2.53 6.71 28.77
CA GLN A 163 -3.36 5.89 29.66
C GLN A 163 -2.60 4.68 30.26
N GLY A 164 -1.36 4.43 29.85
CA GLY A 164 -0.55 3.30 30.32
C GLY A 164 -0.80 1.99 29.53
N ILE A 165 -1.40 2.08 28.35
CA ILE A 165 -1.59 0.93 27.44
C ILE A 165 -0.36 0.86 26.52
N THR A 166 0.25 -0.31 26.46
CA THR A 166 1.41 -0.57 25.62
C THR A 166 0.99 -1.25 24.32
N PHE A 167 1.39 -0.70 23.21
CA PHE A 167 1.22 -1.26 21.87
C PHE A 167 2.57 -1.81 21.40
N GLU A 168 2.55 -3.02 20.85
CA GLU A 168 3.76 -3.69 20.40
C GLU A 168 3.60 -4.21 18.97
N LYS A 169 4.68 -4.15 18.20
CA LYS A 169 4.81 -4.80 16.89
C LYS A 169 6.07 -5.64 16.87
N GLU A 170 5.94 -6.91 16.57
CA GLU A 170 7.06 -7.79 16.29
C GLU A 170 7.09 -8.06 14.79
N ILE A 171 8.20 -7.71 14.15
CA ILE A 171 8.39 -7.83 12.72
C ILE A 171 9.48 -8.84 12.47
N SER A 172 9.17 -9.87 11.69
CA SER A 172 10.13 -10.89 11.24
C SER A 172 10.16 -10.95 9.72
N LEU A 173 11.29 -11.42 9.18
CA LEU A 173 11.57 -11.51 7.75
C LEU A 173 12.08 -12.93 7.47
N ASP A 174 11.58 -13.57 6.41
CA ASP A 174 12.11 -14.85 5.94
C ASP A 174 13.38 -14.69 5.08
N ASP A 175 13.84 -15.77 4.48
CA ASP A 175 15.03 -15.76 3.62
C ASP A 175 14.77 -15.08 2.26
N LYS A 176 13.51 -14.81 1.90
CA LYS A 176 13.11 -14.24 0.61
C LYS A 176 12.43 -12.89 0.77
N TYR A 177 11.09 -12.87 0.80
CA TYR A 177 10.31 -11.64 0.68
C TYR A 177 9.18 -11.53 1.70
N LEU A 178 8.95 -12.55 2.54
CA LEU A 178 7.83 -12.59 3.46
C LEU A 178 8.15 -11.84 4.74
N PHE A 179 7.43 -10.73 4.97
CA PHE A 179 7.35 -10.09 6.28
C PHE A 179 6.17 -10.65 7.07
N SER A 180 6.39 -11.00 8.32
CA SER A 180 5.34 -11.34 9.26
C SER A 180 5.27 -10.26 10.34
N ILE A 181 4.09 -9.68 10.54
CA ILE A 181 3.85 -8.61 11.51
C ILE A 181 2.88 -9.12 12.55
N LYS A 182 3.34 -9.26 13.80
CA LYS A 182 2.51 -9.58 14.95
C LYS A 182 2.26 -8.31 15.76
N GLN A 183 1.01 -7.96 15.95
CA GLN A 183 0.58 -6.82 16.74
C GLN A 183 0.01 -7.29 18.06
N SER A 184 0.36 -6.61 19.16
CA SER A 184 -0.09 -6.93 20.51
C SER A 184 -0.44 -5.66 21.27
N VAL A 185 -1.40 -5.75 22.16
CA VAL A 185 -1.75 -4.68 23.11
C VAL A 185 -1.65 -5.24 24.52
N ILE A 186 -0.93 -4.54 25.39
CA ILE A 186 -0.80 -4.85 26.80
C ILE A 186 -1.53 -3.78 27.58
N ASN A 187 -2.65 -4.15 28.17
CA ASN A 187 -3.47 -3.26 28.98
C ASN A 187 -3.10 -3.46 30.47
N SER A 188 -2.39 -2.52 31.03
CA SER A 188 -2.03 -2.50 32.46
C SER A 188 -3.02 -1.70 33.33
N THR A 189 -4.15 -1.28 32.75
CA THR A 189 -5.21 -0.54 33.46
C THR A 189 -6.31 -1.48 33.97
N ASN A 190 -7.20 -0.97 34.81
CA ASN A 190 -8.35 -1.69 35.29
C ASN A 190 -9.57 -1.63 34.35
N ASN A 191 -9.48 -0.87 33.25
CA ASN A 191 -10.57 -0.67 32.32
C ASN A 191 -10.46 -1.65 31.13
N LYS A 192 -11.60 -1.98 30.54
CA LYS A 192 -11.68 -2.77 29.31
C LYS A 192 -11.71 -1.84 28.11
N TYR A 193 -10.97 -2.21 27.05
CA TYR A 193 -10.93 -1.49 25.79
C TYR A 193 -10.97 -2.47 24.64
N ASP A 194 -11.63 -2.07 23.56
CA ASP A 194 -11.70 -2.85 22.33
C ASP A 194 -10.78 -2.23 21.27
N PHE A 195 -9.88 -3.06 20.75
CA PHE A 195 -8.95 -2.69 19.69
C PHE A 195 -9.08 -3.66 18.51
N TYR A 196 -9.03 -3.11 17.31
CA TYR A 196 -9.01 -3.86 16.08
C TYR A 196 -7.71 -3.56 15.36
N SER A 197 -7.08 -4.60 14.81
CA SER A 197 -5.87 -4.43 13.99
C SER A 197 -6.23 -4.17 12.54
N TYR A 198 -5.44 -3.35 11.85
CA TYR A 198 -5.53 -3.15 10.42
C TYR A 198 -4.15 -3.26 9.76
N GLY A 199 -4.16 -3.52 8.47
CA GLY A 199 -3.02 -3.39 7.57
C GLY A 199 -3.45 -2.69 6.31
N GLN A 200 -2.60 -1.83 5.77
CA GLN A 200 -2.86 -1.11 4.53
C GLN A 200 -1.60 -0.96 3.71
N ILE A 201 -1.78 -0.88 2.41
CA ILE A 201 -0.75 -0.56 1.43
C ILE A 201 -1.16 0.76 0.81
N ILE A 202 -0.24 1.73 0.86
CA ILE A 202 -0.47 3.09 0.38
C ILE A 202 0.45 3.32 -0.81
N ARG A 203 -0.09 3.87 -1.88
CA ARG A 203 0.65 4.28 -3.06
C ARG A 203 0.20 5.65 -3.51
N ASN A 204 1.15 6.58 -3.67
CA ASN A 204 0.86 7.98 -4.02
C ASN A 204 0.56 8.17 -5.51
N SER A 205 1.16 7.34 -6.37
CA SER A 205 1.04 7.45 -7.81
C SER A 205 0.39 6.22 -8.44
N ILE A 206 -0.34 6.42 -9.52
CA ILE A 206 -0.83 5.33 -10.36
C ILE A 206 0.33 4.88 -11.25
N PRO A 207 0.70 3.58 -11.29
CA PRO A 207 1.77 3.09 -12.15
C PRO A 207 1.42 3.32 -13.63
N GLU A 208 2.44 3.59 -14.44
CA GLU A 208 2.28 3.54 -15.89
C GLU A 208 1.90 2.14 -16.32
N ILE A 209 0.75 2.01 -16.97
CA ILE A 209 0.23 0.74 -17.43
C ILE A 209 0.80 0.44 -18.81
N SER A 210 1.39 -0.73 -18.99
CA SER A 210 1.75 -1.23 -20.31
C SER A 210 0.48 -1.48 -21.12
N ASN A 211 0.43 -1.00 -22.38
CA ASN A 211 -0.74 -1.16 -23.28
C ASN A 211 -0.97 -2.61 -23.76
N PHE A 212 -0.38 -3.61 -23.11
CA PHE A 212 -0.64 -5.02 -23.40
C PHE A 212 -1.91 -5.47 -22.66
N TYR A 213 -2.61 -6.43 -23.26
CA TYR A 213 -3.77 -7.07 -22.65
C TYR A 213 -3.32 -7.91 -21.44
N ILE A 214 -3.45 -7.33 -20.25
CA ILE A 214 -3.13 -7.98 -18.98
C ILE A 214 -4.45 -8.25 -18.25
N LEU A 215 -4.67 -9.49 -17.82
CA LEU A 215 -5.89 -9.88 -17.10
C LEU A 215 -5.97 -9.29 -15.72
N HIS A 216 -4.84 -9.09 -15.06
CA HIS A 216 -4.75 -8.48 -13.74
C HIS A 216 -3.42 -7.77 -13.60
N GLU A 217 -3.47 -6.52 -13.13
CA GLU A 217 -2.31 -5.74 -12.73
C GLU A 217 -2.61 -5.13 -11.37
N GLY A 218 -1.75 -5.40 -10.36
CA GLY A 218 -1.90 -4.86 -9.02
C GLY A 218 -1.66 -5.88 -7.92
N LEU A 219 -2.12 -5.54 -6.73
CA LEU A 219 -1.95 -6.34 -5.54
C LEU A 219 -2.98 -7.47 -5.48
N ILE A 220 -2.55 -8.62 -5.02
CA ILE A 220 -3.42 -9.76 -4.74
C ILE A 220 -3.48 -9.93 -3.22
N ALA A 221 -4.68 -9.81 -2.66
CA ALA A 221 -4.94 -10.09 -1.26
C ALA A 221 -5.64 -11.45 -1.10
N THR A 222 -5.17 -12.22 -0.14
CA THR A 222 -5.83 -13.48 0.26
C THR A 222 -6.30 -13.32 1.72
N PRO A 223 -7.48 -12.67 1.92
CA PRO A 223 -8.02 -12.52 3.26
C PRO A 223 -8.50 -13.88 3.75
N VAL A 224 -7.94 -14.34 4.89
CA VAL A 224 -8.43 -15.54 5.58
C VAL A 224 -9.43 -15.06 6.63
N SER A 225 -10.69 -15.31 6.40
CA SER A 225 -11.73 -15.11 7.42
C SER A 225 -11.71 -16.31 8.36
N TYR A 226 -11.21 -16.14 9.55
CA TYR A 226 -11.45 -17.08 10.64
C TYR A 226 -12.81 -16.79 11.23
N THR A 227 -13.83 -17.46 10.72
CA THR A 227 -15.06 -17.66 11.48
C THR A 227 -14.80 -18.78 12.49
N HIS A 228 -14.46 -18.43 13.73
CA HIS A 228 -14.51 -19.32 14.88
C HIS A 228 -15.23 -18.59 16.00
N LEU A 229 -16.26 -19.10 16.28
CA LEU A 229 -17.11 -19.67 17.31
C LEU A 229 -16.71 -19.26 18.71
#